data_7557ce19adc1fbb72f49ce02d5c81708
#
_entry.id   7557ce19adc1fbb72f49ce02d5c81708
#
_cell.length_a   1.000
_cell.length_b   1.000
_cell.length_c   1.000
_cell.angle_alpha   90.00
_cell.angle_beta   90.00
_cell.angle_gamma   90.00
#
_symmetry.space_group_name_H-M   'P 1'
#
loop_
_entity.id
_entity.type
_entity.pdbx_description
1 polymer ?
#
loop_
_entity_poly.entity_id
_entity_poly.type
_entity_poly.pdbx_seq_one_letter_code
_entity_poly.pdbx_strand_id
1 'polypeptide(L)'
;WWRENGWYLIGGLALGVLILFGWNRFNSYEDAQGDAASALFVELRQAIGDDAPGDARSLLAQLRESYSGSPYTDQAGLVVAVMRMDAGQMSGAGDELRYVMEETSDSELSLIARLRLARVLAQQEEYDEALATLDVESGGFSGRYNEVLGDIHVALGNLVSARAAYTAALITGESNLVDRNLVQMKLEELSPPNAAITEEVTQ
;
A
#
# COMPACT_ATOMS: atom_id res chain seq x y z
N TRP A 1 22.49 57.82 7.85
CA TRP A 1 22.23 56.39 7.80
C TRP A 1 20.91 56.07 7.07
N TRP A 2 19.74 56.68 7.43
CA TRP A 2 18.43 56.44 6.80
C TRP A 2 18.40 56.83 5.33
N ARG A 3 19.03 57.93 4.96
CA ARG A 3 19.11 58.42 3.56
C ARG A 3 19.97 57.51 2.65
N GLU A 4 20.86 56.74 3.22
CA GLU A 4 21.77 55.84 2.49
C GLU A 4 21.27 54.38 2.50
N ASN A 5 20.63 53.95 3.59
CA ASN A 5 20.25 52.53 3.77
C ASN A 5 18.72 52.28 3.77
N GLY A 6 17.91 53.37 3.81
CA GLY A 6 16.43 53.27 3.84
C GLY A 6 15.85 52.47 2.66
N TRP A 7 16.46 52.60 1.46
CA TRP A 7 16.02 51.89 0.28
C TRP A 7 16.19 50.36 0.39
N TYR A 8 17.23 49.89 1.03
CA TYR A 8 17.47 48.46 1.25
C TYR A 8 16.46 47.90 2.26
N LEU A 9 16.08 48.65 3.28
CA LEU A 9 15.06 48.26 4.25
C LEU A 9 13.67 48.16 3.59
N ILE A 10 13.31 49.16 2.78
CA ILE A 10 12.02 49.15 2.03
C ILE A 10 12.02 47.98 1.02
N GLY A 11 13.11 47.77 0.29
CA GLY A 11 13.27 46.67 -0.65
C GLY A 11 13.18 45.29 0.04
N GLY A 12 13.84 45.15 1.17
CA GLY A 12 13.78 43.91 1.98
C GLY A 12 12.38 43.64 2.53
N LEU A 13 11.71 44.69 3.03
CA LEU A 13 10.33 44.55 3.50
C LEU A 13 9.36 44.18 2.37
N ALA A 14 9.46 44.86 1.21
CA ALA A 14 8.67 44.55 0.04
C ALA A 14 8.86 43.14 -0.45
N LEU A 15 10.11 42.66 -0.50
CA LEU A 15 10.47 41.30 -0.87
C LEU A 15 9.87 40.29 0.13
N GLY A 16 9.97 40.53 1.43
CA GLY A 16 9.37 39.71 2.48
C GLY A 16 7.84 39.58 2.34
N VAL A 17 7.16 40.69 2.06
CA VAL A 17 5.71 40.70 1.82
C VAL A 17 5.36 39.89 0.55
N LEU A 18 6.12 40.05 -0.54
CA LEU A 18 5.90 39.28 -1.77
C LEU A 18 6.08 37.76 -1.56
N ILE A 19 7.10 37.37 -0.79
CA ILE A 19 7.32 35.96 -0.44
C ILE A 19 6.16 35.41 0.40
N LEU A 20 5.71 36.14 1.41
CA LEU A 20 4.55 35.74 2.22
C LEU A 20 3.26 35.63 1.42
N PHE A 21 3.01 36.58 0.52
CA PHE A 21 1.84 36.53 -0.37
C PHE A 21 1.90 35.35 -1.35
N GLY A 22 3.07 35.12 -1.93
CA GLY A 22 3.31 34.00 -2.85
C GLY A 22 3.11 32.66 -2.14
N TRP A 23 3.69 32.51 -0.95
CA TRP A 23 3.56 31.31 -0.11
C TRP A 23 2.09 31.06 0.30
N ASN A 24 1.40 32.09 0.76
CA ASN A 24 -0.01 31.94 1.15
C ASN A 24 -0.91 31.58 -0.03
N ARG A 25 -0.62 32.13 -1.22
CA ARG A 25 -1.37 31.80 -2.44
C ARG A 25 -1.11 30.37 -2.91
N PHE A 26 0.14 29.90 -2.78
CA PHE A 26 0.52 28.54 -3.13
C PHE A 26 -0.16 27.53 -2.19
N ASN A 27 -0.08 27.72 -0.87
CA ASN A 27 -0.75 26.84 0.08
C ASN A 27 -2.28 26.79 -0.12
N SER A 28 -2.91 27.95 -0.38
CA SER A 28 -4.38 27.97 -0.63
C SER A 28 -4.76 27.21 -1.89
N TYR A 29 -3.87 27.13 -2.88
CA TYR A 29 -4.10 26.34 -4.09
C TYR A 29 -3.96 24.84 -3.81
N GLU A 30 -2.94 24.43 -3.06
CA GLU A 30 -2.75 23.03 -2.65
C GLU A 30 -3.91 22.55 -1.77
N ASP A 31 -4.35 23.36 -0.81
CA ASP A 31 -5.51 23.05 0.05
C ASP A 31 -6.78 22.84 -0.79
N ALA A 32 -7.05 23.73 -1.74
CA ALA A 32 -8.22 23.60 -2.63
C ALA A 32 -8.14 22.36 -3.55
N GLN A 33 -6.95 21.98 -4.00
CA GLN A 33 -6.74 20.75 -4.78
C GLN A 33 -6.98 19.51 -3.89
N GLY A 34 -6.48 19.53 -2.65
CA GLY A 34 -6.71 18.47 -1.67
C GLY A 34 -8.19 18.27 -1.34
N ASP A 35 -8.92 19.37 -1.12
CA ASP A 35 -10.35 19.34 -0.83
C ASP A 35 -11.15 18.77 -2.02
N ALA A 36 -10.82 19.19 -3.25
CA ALA A 36 -11.48 18.69 -4.45
C ALA A 36 -11.20 17.20 -4.69
N ALA A 37 -9.95 16.75 -4.50
CA ALA A 37 -9.61 15.32 -4.60
C ALA A 37 -10.32 14.50 -3.51
N SER A 38 -10.40 15.02 -2.28
CA SER A 38 -11.12 14.39 -1.18
C SER A 38 -12.61 14.23 -1.49
N ALA A 39 -13.26 15.26 -2.06
CA ALA A 39 -14.66 15.19 -2.45
C ALA A 39 -14.91 14.08 -3.49
N LEU A 40 -14.10 14.01 -4.53
CA LEU A 40 -14.19 12.94 -5.54
C LEU A 40 -13.96 11.54 -4.93
N PHE A 41 -13.04 11.43 -3.98
CA PHE A 41 -12.81 10.15 -3.28
C PHE A 41 -14.03 9.72 -2.44
N VAL A 42 -14.70 10.68 -1.78
CA VAL A 42 -15.95 10.39 -1.03
C VAL A 42 -17.05 9.93 -1.99
N GLU A 43 -17.21 10.60 -3.14
CA GLU A 43 -18.19 10.20 -4.17
C GLU A 43 -17.86 8.81 -4.73
N LEU A 44 -16.59 8.49 -4.96
CA LEU A 44 -16.14 7.17 -5.39
C LEU A 44 -16.54 6.09 -4.37
N ARG A 45 -16.28 6.33 -3.10
CA ARG A 45 -16.66 5.39 -2.03
C ARG A 45 -18.18 5.20 -1.94
N GLN A 46 -18.93 6.27 -2.17
CA GLN A 46 -20.39 6.19 -2.23
C GLN A 46 -20.85 5.37 -3.42
N ALA A 47 -20.28 5.59 -4.62
CA ALA A 47 -20.58 4.81 -5.81
C ALA A 47 -20.34 3.30 -5.61
N ILE A 48 -19.28 2.94 -4.88
CA ILE A 48 -19.03 1.54 -4.49
C ILE A 48 -20.11 1.03 -3.53
N GLY A 49 -20.50 1.83 -2.55
CA GLY A 49 -21.58 1.48 -1.60
C GLY A 49 -22.94 1.30 -2.26
N ASP A 50 -23.20 2.04 -3.34
CA ASP A 50 -24.43 2.01 -4.13
C ASP A 50 -24.40 0.93 -5.24
N ASP A 51 -23.37 0.06 -5.26
CA ASP A 51 -23.14 -0.98 -6.25
C ASP A 51 -23.07 -0.44 -7.70
N ALA A 52 -22.44 0.72 -7.87
CA ALA A 52 -22.23 1.42 -9.14
C ALA A 52 -20.73 1.37 -9.57
N PRO A 53 -20.18 0.20 -9.95
CA PRO A 53 -18.75 0.05 -10.24
C PRO A 53 -18.30 0.83 -11.48
N GLY A 54 -19.21 1.18 -12.39
CA GLY A 54 -18.95 2.04 -13.54
C GLY A 54 -18.60 3.46 -13.12
N ASP A 55 -19.38 4.03 -12.20
CA ASP A 55 -19.19 5.37 -11.68
C ASP A 55 -17.92 5.45 -10.84
N ALA A 56 -17.67 4.45 -9.99
CA ALA A 56 -16.45 4.38 -9.19
C ALA A 56 -15.18 4.39 -10.08
N ARG A 57 -15.17 3.67 -11.20
CA ARG A 57 -14.06 3.68 -12.15
C ARG A 57 -13.90 5.01 -12.88
N SER A 58 -15.01 5.66 -13.22
CA SER A 58 -14.99 6.97 -13.85
C SER A 58 -14.42 8.04 -12.92
N LEU A 59 -14.80 8.01 -11.64
CA LEU A 59 -14.28 8.90 -10.61
C LEU A 59 -12.79 8.65 -10.34
N LEU A 60 -12.34 7.40 -10.33
CA LEU A 60 -10.91 7.07 -10.26
C LEU A 60 -10.13 7.64 -11.46
N ALA A 61 -10.67 7.51 -12.67
CA ALA A 61 -10.04 8.09 -13.86
C ALA A 61 -9.91 9.62 -13.75
N GLN A 62 -10.96 10.29 -13.27
CA GLN A 62 -10.93 11.73 -13.03
C GLN A 62 -9.92 12.14 -11.95
N LEU A 63 -9.79 11.38 -10.86
CA LEU A 63 -8.77 11.58 -9.83
C LEU A 63 -7.37 11.47 -10.44
N ARG A 64 -7.08 10.46 -11.24
CA ARG A 64 -5.80 10.26 -11.92
C ARG A 64 -5.46 11.37 -12.91
N GLU A 65 -6.45 11.85 -13.66
CA GLU A 65 -6.24 12.91 -14.64
C GLU A 65 -5.98 14.28 -13.98
N SER A 66 -6.74 14.60 -12.94
CA SER A 66 -6.77 15.96 -12.38
C SER A 66 -5.95 16.10 -11.09
N TYR A 67 -5.72 15.00 -10.35
CA TYR A 67 -5.16 14.98 -9.00
C TYR A 67 -4.16 13.83 -8.80
N SER A 68 -3.34 13.50 -9.80
CA SER A 68 -2.44 12.34 -9.79
C SER A 68 -1.49 12.29 -8.58
N GLY A 69 -1.04 13.43 -8.07
CA GLY A 69 -0.17 13.51 -6.89
C GLY A 69 -0.91 13.55 -5.54
N SER A 70 -2.24 13.42 -5.53
CA SER A 70 -3.02 13.44 -4.30
C SER A 70 -3.02 12.08 -3.61
N PRO A 71 -2.84 12.01 -2.28
CA PRO A 71 -3.01 10.78 -1.52
C PRO A 71 -4.38 10.13 -1.69
N TYR A 72 -5.41 10.92 -2.02
CA TYR A 72 -6.76 10.41 -2.28
C TYR A 72 -6.83 9.61 -3.58
N THR A 73 -6.00 9.94 -4.58
CA THR A 73 -5.92 9.19 -5.83
C THR A 73 -5.35 7.78 -5.61
N ASP A 74 -4.30 7.68 -4.81
CA ASP A 74 -3.70 6.40 -4.45
C ASP A 74 -4.66 5.54 -3.62
N GLN A 75 -5.32 6.15 -2.62
CA GLN A 75 -6.33 5.46 -1.82
C GLN A 75 -7.51 4.99 -2.68
N ALA A 76 -7.96 5.79 -3.64
CA ALA A 76 -9.03 5.43 -4.56
C ALA A 76 -8.64 4.21 -5.42
N GLY A 77 -7.40 4.16 -5.91
CA GLY A 77 -6.86 3.00 -6.63
C GLY A 77 -6.91 1.72 -5.78
N LEU A 78 -6.49 1.81 -4.51
CA LEU A 78 -6.55 0.66 -3.59
C LEU A 78 -7.99 0.21 -3.30
N VAL A 79 -8.93 1.12 -3.16
CA VAL A 79 -10.35 0.80 -2.90
C VAL A 79 -11.00 0.18 -4.13
N VAL A 80 -10.71 0.71 -5.33
CA VAL A 80 -11.20 0.12 -6.60
C VAL A 80 -10.58 -1.26 -6.84
N ALA A 81 -9.32 -1.48 -6.47
CA ALA A 81 -8.72 -2.81 -6.54
C ALA A 81 -9.50 -3.82 -5.67
N VAL A 82 -9.86 -3.46 -4.44
CA VAL A 82 -10.69 -4.32 -3.57
C VAL A 82 -12.05 -4.59 -4.22
N MET A 83 -12.74 -3.55 -4.70
CA MET A 83 -14.02 -3.70 -5.41
C MET A 83 -13.92 -4.69 -6.58
N ARG A 84 -12.83 -4.62 -7.36
CA ARG A 84 -12.58 -5.56 -8.48
C ARG A 84 -12.32 -6.98 -8.00
N MET A 85 -11.59 -7.15 -6.89
CA MET A 85 -11.36 -8.47 -6.26
C MET A 85 -12.67 -9.10 -5.83
N ASP A 86 -13.54 -8.33 -5.15
CA ASP A 86 -14.85 -8.78 -4.69
C ASP A 86 -15.77 -9.19 -5.87
N ALA A 87 -15.61 -8.52 -7.01
CA ALA A 87 -16.29 -8.86 -8.26
C ALA A 87 -15.63 -10.01 -9.06
N GLY A 88 -14.56 -10.64 -8.55
CA GLY A 88 -13.82 -11.70 -9.23
C GLY A 88 -12.96 -11.21 -10.42
N GLN A 89 -12.78 -9.91 -10.57
CA GLN A 89 -12.01 -9.29 -11.65
C GLN A 89 -10.52 -9.18 -11.26
N MET A 90 -9.85 -10.31 -11.02
CA MET A 90 -8.50 -10.35 -10.44
C MET A 90 -7.45 -9.62 -11.31
N SER A 91 -7.47 -9.81 -12.65
CA SER A 91 -6.55 -9.09 -13.55
C SER A 91 -6.69 -7.57 -13.41
N GLY A 92 -7.93 -7.06 -13.46
CA GLY A 92 -8.17 -5.64 -13.27
C GLY A 92 -7.78 -5.12 -11.88
N ALA A 93 -7.92 -5.95 -10.83
CA ALA A 93 -7.44 -5.60 -9.50
C ALA A 93 -5.90 -5.51 -9.47
N GLY A 94 -5.21 -6.45 -10.12
CA GLY A 94 -3.77 -6.42 -10.29
C GLY A 94 -3.28 -5.16 -11.00
N ASP A 95 -3.96 -4.74 -12.07
CA ASP A 95 -3.64 -3.52 -12.81
C ASP A 95 -3.74 -2.26 -11.92
N GLU A 96 -4.81 -2.15 -11.11
CA GLU A 96 -4.97 -1.04 -10.17
C GLU A 96 -3.87 -1.01 -9.10
N LEU A 97 -3.54 -2.18 -8.53
CA LEU A 97 -2.49 -2.29 -7.52
C LEU A 97 -1.10 -1.99 -8.09
N ARG A 98 -0.83 -2.44 -9.32
CA ARG A 98 0.43 -2.15 -10.02
C ARG A 98 0.56 -0.64 -10.26
N TYR A 99 -0.51 0.01 -10.71
CA TYR A 99 -0.52 1.45 -10.88
C TYR A 99 -0.19 2.19 -9.57
N VAL A 100 -0.89 1.87 -8.47
CA VAL A 100 -0.60 2.50 -7.16
C VAL A 100 0.83 2.21 -6.71
N MET A 101 1.32 0.98 -6.87
CA MET A 101 2.68 0.59 -6.50
C MET A 101 3.76 1.42 -7.21
N GLU A 102 3.53 1.75 -8.49
CA GLU A 102 4.49 2.43 -9.35
C GLU A 102 4.41 3.96 -9.26
N GLU A 103 3.21 4.50 -9.10
CA GLU A 103 2.96 5.94 -9.21
C GLU A 103 2.92 6.68 -7.87
N THR A 104 2.67 5.99 -6.76
CA THR A 104 2.60 6.65 -5.45
C THR A 104 3.96 7.18 -5.00
N SER A 105 3.96 8.39 -4.46
CA SER A 105 5.12 8.96 -3.78
C SER A 105 5.27 8.49 -2.32
N ASP A 106 4.25 7.82 -1.78
CA ASP A 106 4.25 7.26 -0.43
C ASP A 106 4.84 5.85 -0.43
N SER A 107 6.04 5.72 0.14
CA SER A 107 6.77 4.46 0.19
C SER A 107 6.03 3.36 0.98
N GLU A 108 5.29 3.71 2.03
CA GLU A 108 4.52 2.74 2.81
C GLU A 108 3.31 2.26 2.01
N LEU A 109 2.64 3.17 1.30
CA LEU A 109 1.52 2.83 0.44
C LEU A 109 1.95 1.95 -0.74
N SER A 110 3.13 2.21 -1.32
CA SER A 110 3.74 1.36 -2.34
C SER A 110 3.95 -0.07 -1.81
N LEU A 111 4.48 -0.22 -0.58
CA LEU A 111 4.64 -1.54 0.05
C LEU A 111 3.30 -2.24 0.28
N ILE A 112 2.25 -1.51 0.69
CA ILE A 112 0.90 -2.06 0.86
C ILE A 112 0.33 -2.53 -0.49
N ALA A 113 0.44 -1.72 -1.54
CA ALA A 113 -0.02 -2.06 -2.88
C ALA A 113 0.71 -3.31 -3.41
N ARG A 114 2.03 -3.37 -3.24
CA ARG A 114 2.90 -4.49 -3.59
C ARG A 114 2.50 -5.79 -2.90
N LEU A 115 2.26 -5.73 -1.59
CA LEU A 115 1.80 -6.89 -0.80
C LEU A 115 0.46 -7.44 -1.30
N ARG A 116 -0.48 -6.54 -1.61
CA ARG A 116 -1.79 -6.91 -2.15
C ARG A 116 -1.68 -7.47 -3.56
N LEU A 117 -0.82 -6.87 -4.41
CA LEU A 117 -0.56 -7.35 -5.76
C LEU A 117 -0.01 -8.78 -5.74
N ALA A 118 0.96 -9.08 -4.88
CA ALA A 118 1.51 -10.42 -4.74
C ALA A 118 0.44 -11.45 -4.36
N ARG A 119 -0.53 -11.08 -3.51
CA ARG A 119 -1.66 -11.97 -3.18
C ARG A 119 -2.59 -12.20 -4.36
N VAL A 120 -2.87 -11.15 -5.15
CA VAL A 120 -3.70 -11.26 -6.38
C VAL A 120 -3.01 -12.16 -7.39
N LEU A 121 -1.70 -11.95 -7.63
CA LEU A 121 -0.90 -12.79 -8.54
C LEU A 121 -0.85 -14.25 -8.06
N ALA A 122 -0.65 -14.50 -6.76
CA ALA A 122 -0.69 -15.85 -6.20
C ALA A 122 -2.05 -16.53 -6.39
N GLN A 123 -3.15 -15.79 -6.29
CA GLN A 123 -4.49 -16.31 -6.55
C GLN A 123 -4.73 -16.63 -8.04
N GLN A 124 -3.99 -15.97 -8.94
CA GLN A 124 -3.97 -16.26 -10.37
C GLN A 124 -2.97 -17.36 -10.74
N GLU A 125 -2.29 -17.96 -9.75
CA GLU A 125 -1.22 -18.96 -9.91
C GLU A 125 0.04 -18.39 -10.61
N GLU A 126 0.17 -17.06 -10.67
CA GLU A 126 1.34 -16.36 -11.21
C GLU A 126 2.43 -16.21 -10.14
N TYR A 127 2.90 -17.36 -9.63
CA TYR A 127 3.77 -17.43 -8.44
C TYR A 127 5.13 -16.77 -8.65
N ASP A 128 5.72 -16.89 -9.83
CA ASP A 128 7.04 -16.30 -10.11
C ASP A 128 6.97 -14.76 -10.05
N GLU A 129 5.92 -14.17 -10.62
CA GLU A 129 5.72 -12.72 -10.56
C GLU A 129 5.34 -12.27 -9.14
N ALA A 130 4.54 -13.07 -8.42
CA ALA A 130 4.21 -12.81 -7.01
C ALA A 130 5.46 -12.76 -6.13
N LEU A 131 6.38 -13.73 -6.29
CA LEU A 131 7.65 -13.75 -5.56
C LEU A 131 8.54 -12.56 -5.93
N ALA A 132 8.67 -12.25 -7.22
CA ALA A 132 9.43 -11.10 -7.70
C ALA A 132 8.87 -9.77 -7.17
N THR A 133 7.53 -9.67 -7.05
CA THR A 133 6.86 -8.50 -6.50
C THR A 133 7.22 -8.27 -5.02
N LEU A 134 7.49 -9.32 -4.26
CA LEU A 134 7.85 -9.24 -2.83
C LEU A 134 9.36 -9.09 -2.57
N ASP A 135 10.21 -9.19 -3.59
CA ASP A 135 11.68 -9.11 -3.45
C ASP A 135 12.14 -7.66 -3.32
N VAL A 136 11.82 -7.05 -2.19
CA VAL A 136 12.21 -5.67 -1.82
C VAL A 136 12.42 -5.53 -0.31
N GLU A 137 13.14 -4.48 0.08
CA GLU A 137 13.19 -4.10 1.49
C GLU A 137 11.80 -3.62 1.96
N SER A 138 11.18 -4.38 2.87
CA SER A 138 9.81 -4.15 3.33
C SER A 138 9.70 -3.52 4.72
N GLY A 139 10.83 -3.19 5.36
CA GLY A 139 10.88 -2.48 6.64
C GLY A 139 9.96 -3.06 7.71
N GLY A 140 9.07 -2.24 8.27
CA GLY A 140 8.07 -2.64 9.25
C GLY A 140 7.07 -3.69 8.74
N PHE A 141 6.87 -3.80 7.42
CA PHE A 141 5.98 -4.78 6.79
C PHE A 141 6.62 -6.17 6.60
N SER A 142 7.88 -6.36 6.97
CA SER A 142 8.62 -7.61 6.73
C SER A 142 7.90 -8.86 7.25
N GLY A 143 7.22 -8.78 8.39
CA GLY A 143 6.40 -9.89 8.90
C GLY A 143 5.26 -10.27 7.96
N ARG A 144 4.53 -9.29 7.43
CA ARG A 144 3.42 -9.52 6.47
C ARG A 144 3.93 -10.04 5.12
N TYR A 145 5.08 -9.55 4.66
CA TYR A 145 5.73 -10.03 3.45
C TYR A 145 6.14 -11.49 3.59
N ASN A 146 6.78 -11.83 4.70
CA ASN A 146 7.17 -13.21 4.99
C ASN A 146 5.97 -14.15 5.14
N GLU A 147 4.84 -13.69 5.69
CA GLU A 147 3.59 -14.46 5.71
C GLU A 147 3.13 -14.82 4.29
N VAL A 148 3.08 -13.82 3.39
CA VAL A 148 2.65 -14.05 1.99
C VAL A 148 3.66 -14.91 1.23
N LEU A 149 4.96 -14.71 1.44
CA LEU A 149 6.00 -15.59 0.90
C LEU A 149 5.79 -17.04 1.34
N GLY A 150 5.44 -17.25 2.60
CA GLY A 150 5.09 -18.58 3.12
C GLY A 150 3.90 -19.18 2.39
N ASP A 151 2.82 -18.41 2.21
CA ASP A 151 1.61 -18.85 1.50
C ASP A 151 1.91 -19.25 0.05
N ILE A 152 2.72 -18.45 -0.67
CA ILE A 152 3.14 -18.75 -2.04
C ILE A 152 3.99 -20.02 -2.09
N HIS A 153 4.93 -20.20 -1.16
CA HIS A 153 5.75 -21.41 -1.10
C HIS A 153 4.94 -22.65 -0.77
N VAL A 154 3.88 -22.55 0.04
CA VAL A 154 2.93 -23.66 0.26
C VAL A 154 2.23 -24.03 -1.05
N ALA A 155 1.73 -23.06 -1.79
CA ALA A 155 1.06 -23.28 -3.09
C ALA A 155 1.99 -23.95 -4.11
N LEU A 156 3.29 -23.62 -4.08
CA LEU A 156 4.33 -24.24 -4.90
C LEU A 156 4.77 -25.63 -4.39
N GLY A 157 4.29 -26.09 -3.23
CA GLY A 157 4.75 -27.34 -2.60
C GLY A 157 6.14 -27.26 -1.96
N ASN A 158 6.72 -26.06 -1.86
CA ASN A 158 8.05 -25.82 -1.30
C ASN A 158 8.00 -25.67 0.23
N LEU A 159 7.65 -26.74 0.93
CA LEU A 159 7.34 -26.71 2.37
C LEU A 159 8.51 -26.25 3.25
N VAL A 160 9.76 -26.47 2.83
CA VAL A 160 10.95 -26.01 3.55
C VAL A 160 11.04 -24.48 3.52
N SER A 161 10.86 -23.89 2.33
CA SER A 161 10.86 -22.43 2.17
C SER A 161 9.66 -21.80 2.85
N ALA A 162 8.48 -22.43 2.77
CA ALA A 162 7.28 -21.98 3.46
C ALA A 162 7.49 -21.89 4.98
N ARG A 163 8.07 -22.95 5.59
CA ARG A 163 8.40 -22.97 7.01
C ARG A 163 9.39 -21.87 7.39
N ALA A 164 10.42 -21.66 6.59
CA ALA A 164 11.40 -20.61 6.82
C ALA A 164 10.74 -19.22 6.78
N ALA A 165 9.87 -18.97 5.79
CA ALA A 165 9.15 -17.72 5.63
C ALA A 165 8.18 -17.46 6.80
N TYR A 166 7.35 -18.44 7.22
CA TYR A 166 6.47 -18.25 8.38
C TYR A 166 7.25 -18.06 9.69
N THR A 167 8.40 -18.73 9.86
CA THR A 167 9.26 -18.49 11.01
C THR A 167 9.79 -17.05 11.00
N ALA A 168 10.24 -16.57 9.85
CA ALA A 168 10.67 -15.19 9.68
C ALA A 168 9.53 -14.20 9.96
N ALA A 169 8.29 -14.47 9.51
CA ALA A 169 7.13 -13.65 9.79
C ALA A 169 6.84 -13.46 11.30
N LEU A 170 7.13 -14.47 12.12
CA LEU A 170 6.97 -14.41 13.58
C LEU A 170 8.09 -13.64 14.29
N ILE A 171 9.25 -13.48 13.66
CA ILE A 171 10.45 -12.87 14.25
C ILE A 171 10.62 -11.43 13.78
N THR A 172 10.29 -11.14 12.52
CA THR A 172 10.56 -9.86 11.86
C THR A 172 9.32 -8.97 11.77
N GLY A 173 9.54 -7.68 11.54
CA GLY A 173 8.48 -6.70 11.38
C GLY A 173 7.83 -6.24 12.70
N GLU A 174 6.89 -5.33 12.55
CA GLU A 174 6.10 -4.85 13.69
C GLU A 174 5.07 -5.91 14.11
N SER A 175 5.11 -6.31 15.38
CA SER A 175 4.29 -7.40 15.91
C SER A 175 2.78 -7.17 15.84
N ASN A 176 2.35 -5.91 15.70
CA ASN A 176 0.93 -5.52 15.56
C ASN A 176 0.39 -5.63 14.13
N LEU A 177 1.25 -5.79 13.12
CA LEU A 177 0.86 -5.94 11.72
C LEU A 177 0.59 -7.39 11.31
N VAL A 178 1.07 -8.37 12.08
CA VAL A 178 0.95 -9.80 11.76
C VAL A 178 0.01 -10.47 12.75
N ASP A 179 -0.93 -11.25 12.26
CA ASP A 179 -1.69 -12.17 13.11
C ASP A 179 -0.81 -13.38 13.46
N ARG A 180 -0.14 -13.27 14.60
CA ARG A 180 0.83 -14.29 15.07
C ARG A 180 0.17 -15.66 15.27
N ASN A 181 -1.09 -15.70 15.74
CA ASN A 181 -1.79 -16.95 15.94
C ASN A 181 -2.08 -17.65 14.61
N LEU A 182 -2.52 -16.90 13.61
CA LEU A 182 -2.74 -17.42 12.27
C LEU A 182 -1.44 -17.96 11.65
N VAL A 183 -0.35 -17.20 11.72
CA VAL A 183 0.95 -17.63 11.16
C VAL A 183 1.48 -18.87 11.91
N GLN A 184 1.28 -18.93 13.22
CA GLN A 184 1.68 -20.12 14.00
C GLN A 184 0.87 -21.35 13.62
N MET A 185 -0.45 -21.23 13.43
CA MET A 185 -1.28 -22.33 12.92
C MET A 185 -0.78 -22.82 11.54
N LYS A 186 -0.53 -21.90 10.60
CA LYS A 186 0.04 -22.23 9.27
C LYS A 186 1.38 -22.97 9.39
N LEU A 187 2.23 -22.56 10.33
CA LEU A 187 3.51 -23.21 10.58
C LEU A 187 3.37 -24.62 11.17
N GLU A 188 2.41 -24.81 12.08
CA GLU A 188 2.09 -26.11 12.70
C GLU A 188 1.52 -27.08 11.67
N GLU A 189 0.67 -26.64 10.74
CA GLU A 189 0.15 -27.45 9.63
C GLU A 189 1.26 -28.02 8.72
N LEU A 190 2.37 -27.31 8.59
CA LEU A 190 3.53 -27.78 7.84
C LEU A 190 4.38 -28.81 8.61
N SER A 191 4.07 -29.08 9.88
CA SER A 191 4.80 -30.06 10.67
C SER A 191 4.25 -31.46 10.39
N PRO A 192 5.11 -32.46 10.15
CA PRO A 192 4.65 -33.84 9.94
C PRO A 192 3.86 -34.29 11.18
N PRO A 193 2.76 -35.02 11.02
CA PRO A 193 1.87 -35.43 12.10
C PRO A 193 2.50 -36.32 13.18
N ASN A 194 3.80 -36.58 13.11
CA ASN A 194 4.51 -37.55 13.98
C ASN A 194 5.60 -36.95 14.88
N ALA A 195 5.76 -35.62 14.95
CA ALA A 195 6.75 -35.00 15.84
C ALA A 195 6.37 -35.05 17.34
N ALA A 196 5.08 -35.27 17.64
CA ALA A 196 4.56 -35.26 19.02
C ALA A 196 4.66 -36.61 19.78
N ILE A 197 5.11 -37.70 19.15
CA ILE A 197 5.08 -39.05 19.76
C ILE A 197 6.51 -39.57 20.14
N THR A 198 7.58 -38.81 19.84
CA THR A 198 8.94 -39.33 20.09
C THR A 198 9.52 -38.96 21.47
N GLU A 199 8.84 -38.17 22.28
CA GLU A 199 9.32 -37.83 23.64
C GLU A 199 8.80 -38.70 24.78
N GLU A 200 7.89 -39.66 24.52
CA GLU A 200 7.29 -40.49 25.60
C GLU A 200 7.86 -41.92 25.73
N VAL A 201 8.88 -42.32 24.98
CA VAL A 201 9.44 -43.69 25.06
C VAL A 201 10.93 -43.69 25.47
N THR A 202 11.31 -42.92 26.48
CA THR A 202 12.58 -43.10 27.18
C THR A 202 12.41 -42.72 28.66
N GLN A 203 11.70 -43.53 29.39
CA GLN A 203 11.86 -43.69 30.84
C GLN A 203 11.97 -45.17 31.18
#